data_17923409e237770666039ba3f861cd3b
#
_entry.id   17923409e237770666039ba3f861cd3b
#
_cell.length_a   1.000
_cell.length_b   1.000
_cell.length_c   1.000
_cell.angle_alpha   90.00
_cell.angle_beta   90.00
_cell.angle_gamma   90.00
#
_symmetry.space_group_name_H-M   'P 1'
#
loop_
_entity.id
_entity.type
_entity.pdbx_description
1 polymer ?
#
loop_
_entity_poly.entity_id
_entity_poly.type
_entity_poly.pdbx_seq_one_letter_code
_entity_poly.pdbx_strand_id
1 'polypeptide(L)'
;MKLGFVGIIIEGDRGVASSVQAILSEYAELIVGRMGLPSLANNVCMITVGVKGPQEKISALSGKLGRLKGVKVKSAVSDIEVE
;
A
#
# COMPACT_ATOMS: atom_id res chain seq x y z
N MET A 1 10.29 15.84 1.80
CA MET A 1 9.44 14.66 1.87
C MET A 1 8.24 14.80 0.97
N LYS A 2 7.78 13.70 0.44
CA LYS A 2 6.61 13.67 -0.43
C LYS A 2 5.40 13.16 0.33
N LEU A 3 4.24 13.53 -0.12
CA LEU A 3 2.98 13.05 0.40
C LEU A 3 2.24 12.33 -0.72
N GLY A 4 1.68 11.18 -0.42
CA GLY A 4 0.97 10.43 -1.44
C GLY A 4 0.03 9.40 -0.85
N PHE A 5 -0.53 8.59 -1.73
CA PHE A 5 -1.30 7.43 -1.27
C PHE A 5 -1.00 6.22 -2.14
N VAL A 6 -1.20 5.05 -1.56
CA VAL A 6 -1.01 3.78 -2.24
C VAL A 6 -2.30 2.99 -2.09
N GLY A 7 -2.92 2.67 -3.22
CA GLY A 7 -4.12 1.85 -3.25
C GLY A 7 -3.75 0.42 -3.59
N ILE A 8 -4.29 -0.52 -2.83
CA ILE A 8 -3.94 -1.94 -2.92
C ILE A 8 -5.21 -2.75 -3.06
N ILE A 9 -5.30 -3.55 -4.10
CA ILE A 9 -6.41 -4.49 -4.29
C ILE A 9 -5.82 -5.88 -4.17
N ILE A 10 -6.37 -6.68 -3.27
CA ILE A 10 -5.90 -8.03 -3.01
C ILE A 10 -6.96 -9.01 -3.49
N GLU A 11 -6.58 -9.84 -4.46
CA GLU A 11 -7.43 -10.90 -4.98
C GLU A 11 -6.79 -12.23 -4.60
N GLY A 12 -7.54 -13.10 -3.97
CA GLY A 12 -7.02 -14.41 -3.66
C GLY A 12 -7.13 -14.79 -2.20
N ASP A 13 -6.21 -15.62 -1.75
CA ASP A 13 -6.30 -16.23 -0.44
C ASP A 13 -5.71 -15.37 0.67
N ARG A 14 -5.87 -15.87 1.89
CA ARG A 14 -5.43 -15.16 3.10
C ARG A 14 -3.93 -15.05 3.22
N GLY A 15 -3.19 -15.96 2.57
CA GLY A 15 -1.73 -15.88 2.60
C GLY A 15 -1.22 -14.62 1.96
N VAL A 16 -1.85 -14.20 0.87
CA VAL A 16 -1.49 -12.96 0.19
C VAL A 16 -1.77 -11.77 1.10
N ALA A 17 -2.92 -11.76 1.79
CA ALA A 17 -3.25 -10.67 2.71
C ALA A 17 -2.22 -10.56 3.83
N SER A 18 -1.76 -11.69 4.37
CA SER A 18 -0.71 -11.69 5.39
C SER A 18 0.58 -11.09 4.88
N SER A 19 0.94 -11.40 3.64
CA SER A 19 2.16 -10.85 3.03
C SER A 19 2.04 -9.34 2.87
N VAL A 20 0.87 -8.86 2.46
CA VAL A 20 0.62 -7.41 2.35
C VAL A 20 0.78 -6.74 3.72
N GLN A 21 0.17 -7.32 4.76
CA GLN A 21 0.26 -6.76 6.10
C GLN A 21 1.71 -6.73 6.61
N ALA A 22 2.49 -7.76 6.32
CA ALA A 22 3.88 -7.81 6.73
C ALA A 22 4.69 -6.67 6.07
N ILE A 23 4.45 -6.42 4.78
CA ILE A 23 5.13 -5.35 4.07
C ILE A 23 4.71 -3.98 4.63
N LEU A 24 3.41 -3.79 4.89
CA LEU A 24 2.93 -2.53 5.45
C LEU A 24 3.56 -2.28 6.83
N SER A 25 3.72 -3.32 7.63
CA SER A 25 4.38 -3.20 8.94
C SER A 25 5.84 -2.81 8.80
N GLU A 26 6.51 -3.34 7.79
CA GLU A 26 7.91 -3.01 7.51
C GLU A 26 8.09 -1.52 7.20
N TYR A 27 7.06 -0.90 6.58
CA TYR A 27 7.11 0.51 6.19
C TYR A 27 6.19 1.38 7.07
N ALA A 28 5.92 0.93 8.28
CA ALA A 28 4.97 1.63 9.16
C ALA A 28 5.31 3.09 9.38
N GLU A 29 6.60 3.43 9.39
CA GLU A 29 7.03 4.82 9.61
C GLU A 29 6.61 5.77 8.49
N LEU A 30 6.33 5.25 7.30
CA LEU A 30 5.86 6.07 6.19
C LEU A 30 4.37 6.31 6.24
N ILE A 31 3.63 5.44 6.92
CA ILE A 31 2.18 5.41 6.83
C ILE A 31 1.58 6.40 7.83
N VAL A 32 0.82 7.37 7.31
CA VAL A 32 0.16 8.39 8.14
C VAL A 32 -1.32 8.11 8.34
N GLY A 33 -1.87 7.17 7.59
CA GLY A 33 -3.25 6.75 7.77
C GLY A 33 -3.55 5.58 6.86
N ARG A 34 -4.57 4.79 7.20
CA ARG A 34 -4.95 3.67 6.35
C ARG A 34 -6.43 3.37 6.50
N MET A 35 -7.01 2.82 5.43
CA MET A 35 -8.39 2.40 5.40
C MET A 35 -8.45 1.04 4.72
N GLY A 36 -9.09 0.08 5.36
CA GLY A 36 -9.27 -1.23 4.79
C GLY A 36 -10.75 -1.51 4.54
N LEU A 37 -11.03 -2.13 3.42
CA LEU A 37 -12.39 -2.54 3.04
C LEU A 37 -12.34 -4.03 2.74
N PRO A 38 -12.61 -4.88 3.73
CA PRO A 38 -12.56 -6.33 3.54
C PRO A 38 -13.81 -6.83 2.82
N SER A 39 -13.65 -7.92 2.11
CA SER A 39 -14.79 -8.66 1.54
C SER A 39 -15.69 -7.84 0.64
N LEU A 40 -15.11 -7.03 -0.23
CA LEU A 40 -15.90 -6.23 -1.16
C LEU A 40 -16.57 -7.08 -2.23
N ALA A 41 -15.94 -8.18 -2.61
CA ALA A 41 -16.44 -9.12 -3.62
C ALA A 41 -15.79 -10.47 -3.33
N ASN A 42 -15.98 -11.44 -4.20
CA ASN A 42 -15.46 -12.79 -4.01
C ASN A 42 -13.95 -12.79 -3.70
N ASN A 43 -13.60 -12.89 -2.42
CA ASN A 43 -12.22 -12.93 -1.95
C ASN A 43 -11.39 -11.71 -2.38
N VAL A 44 -12.06 -10.57 -2.55
CA VAL A 44 -11.38 -9.32 -2.91
C VAL A 44 -11.49 -8.35 -1.75
N CYS A 45 -10.35 -7.78 -1.36
CA CYS A 45 -10.36 -6.70 -0.40
C CYS A 45 -9.47 -5.57 -0.90
N MET A 46 -9.65 -4.41 -0.31
CA MET A 46 -8.92 -3.22 -0.70
C MET A 46 -8.35 -2.54 0.53
N ILE A 47 -7.12 -2.06 0.40
CA ILE A 47 -6.48 -1.27 1.45
C ILE A 47 -5.91 -0.03 0.79
N THR A 48 -6.17 1.13 1.39
CA THR A 48 -5.55 2.38 0.95
C THR A 48 -4.76 2.95 2.09
N VAL A 49 -3.51 3.34 1.83
CA VAL A 49 -2.67 3.95 2.84
C VAL A 49 -2.21 5.32 2.36
N GLY A 50 -2.26 6.29 3.27
CA GLY A 50 -1.63 7.58 3.06
C GLY A 50 -0.19 7.48 3.52
N VAL A 51 0.73 8.03 2.74
CA VAL A 51 2.16 7.92 3.03
C VAL A 51 2.83 9.28 2.98
N LYS A 52 3.85 9.43 3.80
CA LYS A 52 4.68 10.63 3.85
C LYS A 52 6.11 10.20 4.06
N GLY A 53 7.01 10.59 3.16
CA GLY A 53 8.41 10.21 3.27
C GLY A 53 9.19 10.51 2.02
N PRO A 54 10.43 10.01 1.97
CA PRO A 54 11.26 10.15 0.76
C PRO A 54 10.65 9.39 -0.41
N GLN A 55 10.76 9.95 -1.59
CA GLN A 55 10.21 9.36 -2.81
C GLN A 55 10.68 7.92 -3.01
N GLU A 56 11.96 7.65 -2.80
CA GLU A 56 12.48 6.31 -3.02
C GLU A 56 11.92 5.28 -2.07
N LYS A 57 11.57 5.67 -0.85
CA LYS A 57 10.96 4.73 0.10
C LYS A 57 9.51 4.43 -0.27
N ILE A 58 8.79 5.45 -0.73
CA ILE A 58 7.42 5.26 -1.19
C ILE A 58 7.41 4.33 -2.40
N SER A 59 8.34 4.56 -3.34
CA SER A 59 8.47 3.70 -4.51
C SER A 59 8.84 2.26 -4.14
N ALA A 60 9.70 2.09 -3.15
CA ALA A 60 10.09 0.76 -2.69
C ALA A 60 8.90 0.01 -2.09
N LEU A 61 8.08 0.70 -1.32
CA LEU A 61 6.86 0.10 -0.76
C LEU A 61 5.92 -0.36 -1.88
N SER A 62 5.64 0.52 -2.83
CA SER A 62 4.77 0.19 -3.97
C SER A 62 5.32 -0.99 -4.77
N GLY A 63 6.63 -1.00 -4.99
CA GLY A 63 7.30 -2.06 -5.73
C GLY A 63 7.21 -3.42 -5.05
N LYS A 64 7.42 -3.45 -3.74
CA LYS A 64 7.31 -4.70 -2.99
C LYS A 64 5.90 -5.26 -3.01
N LEU A 65 4.91 -4.38 -2.82
CA LEU A 65 3.51 -4.79 -2.86
C LEU A 65 3.13 -5.30 -4.25
N GLY A 66 3.58 -4.61 -5.29
CA GLY A 66 3.24 -4.97 -6.67
C GLY A 66 3.84 -6.29 -7.15
N ARG A 67 4.85 -6.81 -6.45
CA ARG A 67 5.45 -8.10 -6.79
C ARG A 67 4.65 -9.29 -6.27
N LEU A 68 3.74 -9.05 -5.35
CA LEU A 68 2.94 -10.15 -4.80
C LEU A 68 1.89 -10.59 -5.81
N LYS A 69 1.78 -11.90 -5.99
CA LYS A 69 0.78 -12.47 -6.89
C LYS A 69 -0.61 -12.20 -6.32
N GLY A 70 -1.52 -11.75 -7.18
CA GLY A 70 -2.88 -11.44 -6.75
C GLY A 70 -3.05 -10.07 -6.14
N VAL A 71 -2.01 -9.23 -6.19
CA VAL A 71 -2.05 -7.88 -5.64
C VAL A 71 -1.91 -6.87 -6.77
N LYS A 72 -2.80 -5.90 -6.79
CA LYS A 72 -2.72 -4.78 -7.73
C LYS A 72 -2.50 -3.51 -6.95
N VAL A 73 -1.56 -2.69 -7.40
CA VAL A 73 -1.14 -1.50 -6.68
C VAL A 73 -1.15 -0.31 -7.61
N LYS A 74 -1.70 0.79 -7.13
CA LYS A 74 -1.58 2.09 -7.79
C LYS A 74 -1.20 3.10 -6.73
N SER A 75 -0.32 4.01 -7.08
CA SER A 75 0.09 5.05 -6.16
C SER A 75 0.06 6.41 -6.86
N ALA A 76 -0.17 7.42 -6.07
CA ALA A 76 -0.06 8.81 -6.52
C ALA A 76 0.76 9.56 -5.48
N VAL A 77 1.72 10.33 -5.95
CA VAL A 77 2.62 11.08 -5.08
C VAL A 77 2.58 12.53 -5.51
N SER A 78 2.48 13.43 -4.54
CA SER A 78 2.41 14.86 -4.83
C SER A 78 3.72 15.37 -5.40
N ASP A 79 3.62 16.40 -6.25
CA ASP A 79 4.80 17.11 -6.71
C ASP A 79 5.27 18.14 -5.69
N ILE A 80 4.48 18.34 -4.64
CA ILE A 80 4.74 19.34 -3.61
C ILE A 80 5.56 18.69 -2.49
N GLU A 81 6.66 19.35 -2.12
CA GLU A 81 7.43 18.91 -0.96
C GLU A 81 6.70 19.30 0.32
N VAL A 82 6.68 18.39 1.29
CA VAL A 82 6.12 18.68 2.62
C VAL A 82 7.18 18.36 3.67
N GLU A 83 7.05 18.99 4.82
CA GLU A 83 7.99 18.80 5.91
C GLU A 83 7.62 17.66 6.84
#